data_ba85070077aa9ff2a75efef5ac696ee9
#
_entry.id   ba85070077aa9ff2a75efef5ac696ee9
#
_cell.length_a   1.000
_cell.length_b   1.000
_cell.length_c   1.000
_cell.angle_alpha   90.00
_cell.angle_beta   90.00
_cell.angle_gamma   90.00
#
_symmetry.space_group_name_H-M   'P 1'
#
loop_
_entity.id
_entity.type
_entity.pdbx_description
1 polymer ?
#
loop_
_entity_poly.entity_id
_entity_poly.type
_entity_poly.pdbx_seq_one_letter_code
_entity_poly.pdbx_strand_id
1 'polypeptide(L)'
;MHPDSPISATLVAWGNAWLAGHVGLDEAVDRLERAAGPHVVAADGDETPLRVFLAEQRVDGLTGLRLSLPSAGDPLGLTGPPPFTMAAVDAGEAVTAVLSGRCLGLIPSIDRRGSSYSGIRWTAMDASAIPPDVPSLAEAEHALTMAMRSATDALLTVDGPDIGQPSIAHADDGLAPGYPARAHRVAALTARLASVLRLADERGLTSGQIAVRGEALRDLDRAVRRARVAAHNAIIESRQAPGGLRTPPGPRS
;
A
#
# COMPACT_ATOMS: atom_id res chain seq x y z
N MET A 1 -3.81 16.86 -7.37
CA MET A 1 -2.78 15.99 -7.94
C MET A 1 -2.71 14.79 -7.02
N HIS A 2 -3.35 13.67 -7.37
CA HIS A 2 -3.15 12.44 -6.61
C HIS A 2 -1.73 11.95 -6.90
N PRO A 3 -0.92 11.61 -5.89
CA PRO A 3 0.37 10.97 -6.14
C PRO A 3 0.13 9.66 -6.89
N ASP A 4 1.05 9.30 -7.78
CA ASP A 4 0.95 8.10 -8.62
C ASP A 4 0.92 6.80 -7.79
N SER A 5 1.27 6.88 -6.52
CA SER A 5 1.23 5.80 -5.53
C SER A 5 0.47 6.23 -4.28
N PRO A 6 -0.32 5.32 -3.65
CA PRO A 6 -0.93 5.56 -2.35
C PRO A 6 0.13 5.91 -1.32
N ILE A 7 -0.06 7.02 -0.58
CA ILE A 7 0.91 7.45 0.44
C ILE A 7 1.02 6.44 1.59
N SER A 8 -0.06 5.70 1.84
CA SER A 8 -0.09 4.59 2.79
C SER A 8 0.91 3.48 2.42
N ALA A 9 1.10 3.22 1.12
CA ALA A 9 2.07 2.24 0.64
C ALA A 9 3.51 2.69 0.97
N THR A 10 3.82 3.97 0.77
CA THR A 10 5.12 4.54 1.14
C THR A 10 5.36 4.46 2.65
N LEU A 11 4.36 4.83 3.48
CA LEU A 11 4.46 4.72 4.93
C LEU A 11 4.73 3.28 5.38
N VAL A 12 4.00 2.31 4.83
CA VAL A 12 4.19 0.90 5.17
C VAL A 12 5.57 0.40 4.74
N ALA A 13 6.02 0.73 3.53
CA ALA A 13 7.31 0.28 3.03
C ALA A 13 8.47 0.81 3.90
N TRP A 14 8.54 2.11 4.12
CA TRP A 14 9.65 2.73 4.84
C TRP A 14 9.54 2.57 6.36
N GLY A 15 8.32 2.63 6.91
CA GLY A 15 8.07 2.37 8.32
C GLY A 15 8.44 0.95 8.75
N ASN A 16 8.11 -0.06 7.94
CA ASN A 16 8.52 -1.44 8.23
C ASN A 16 10.03 -1.68 8.07
N ALA A 17 10.68 -1.04 7.10
CA ALA A 17 12.12 -1.10 6.96
C ALA A 17 12.83 -0.47 8.18
N TRP A 18 12.31 0.64 8.71
CA TRP A 18 12.76 1.22 9.97
C TRP A 18 12.53 0.27 11.15
N LEU A 19 11.33 -0.27 11.30
CA LEU A 19 11.00 -1.22 12.37
C LEU A 19 11.86 -2.49 12.33
N ALA A 20 12.33 -2.88 11.15
CA ALA A 20 13.23 -3.99 10.94
C ALA A 20 14.72 -3.63 11.12
N GLY A 21 15.05 -2.34 11.28
CA GLY A 21 16.43 -1.86 11.46
C GLY A 21 17.23 -1.72 10.16
N HIS A 22 16.57 -1.70 9.00
CA HIS A 22 17.24 -1.52 7.70
C HIS A 22 17.49 -0.04 7.36
N VAL A 23 16.69 0.87 7.92
CA VAL A 23 16.83 2.32 7.76
C VAL A 23 16.60 3.04 9.10
N GLY A 24 17.03 4.29 9.22
CA GLY A 24 16.71 5.16 10.35
C GLY A 24 15.28 5.72 10.28
N LEU A 25 14.72 6.14 11.41
CA LEU A 25 13.41 6.81 11.44
C LEU A 25 13.41 8.09 10.60
N ASP A 26 14.49 8.87 10.71
CA ASP A 26 14.63 10.11 9.95
C ASP A 26 14.59 9.85 8.45
N GLU A 27 15.34 8.86 7.97
CA GLU A 27 15.34 8.49 6.56
C GLU A 27 13.95 8.03 6.09
N ALA A 28 13.25 7.23 6.90
CA ALA A 28 11.91 6.76 6.59
C ALA A 28 10.93 7.95 6.44
N VAL A 29 10.94 8.90 7.39
CA VAL A 29 10.06 10.08 7.35
C VAL A 29 10.44 11.03 6.21
N ASP A 30 11.72 11.28 5.98
CA ASP A 30 12.20 12.13 4.87
C ASP A 30 11.78 11.60 3.49
N ARG A 31 11.63 10.27 3.34
CA ARG A 31 11.10 9.67 2.11
C ARG A 31 9.61 9.98 1.91
N LEU A 32 8.82 9.92 2.98
CA LEU A 32 7.41 10.30 2.92
C LEU A 32 7.25 11.79 2.62
N GLU A 33 8.00 12.65 3.32
CA GLU A 33 7.92 14.10 3.14
C GLU A 33 8.34 14.56 1.74
N ARG A 34 9.32 13.89 1.14
CA ARG A 34 9.69 14.13 -0.28
C ARG A 34 8.58 13.74 -1.25
N ALA A 35 7.78 12.73 -0.92
CA ALA A 35 6.70 12.26 -1.79
C ALA A 35 5.45 13.17 -1.72
N ALA A 36 5.11 13.70 -0.53
CA ALA A 36 3.82 14.35 -0.32
C ALA A 36 3.84 15.57 0.64
N GLY A 37 5.02 16.10 0.96
CA GLY A 37 5.17 17.21 1.92
C GLY A 37 5.11 16.75 3.39
N PRO A 38 5.00 17.68 4.35
CA PRO A 38 4.99 17.37 5.77
C PRO A 38 3.83 16.45 6.18
N HIS A 39 4.05 15.60 7.19
CA HIS A 39 3.07 14.67 7.70
C HIS A 39 2.75 14.93 9.17
N VAL A 40 1.46 15.04 9.49
CA VAL A 40 0.96 15.13 10.86
C VAL A 40 -0.02 14.00 11.16
N VAL A 41 -0.10 13.58 12.41
CA VAL A 41 -1.09 12.60 12.90
C VAL A 41 -2.04 13.31 13.85
N ALA A 42 -3.32 13.21 13.59
CA ALA A 42 -4.39 13.70 14.45
C ALA A 42 -4.94 12.52 15.28
N ALA A 43 -4.83 12.64 16.60
CA ALA A 43 -5.34 11.67 17.56
C ALA A 43 -5.97 12.43 18.73
N ASP A 44 -7.18 12.08 19.16
CA ASP A 44 -7.88 12.62 20.33
C ASP A 44 -7.96 14.17 20.38
N GLY A 45 -7.95 14.83 19.22
CA GLY A 45 -8.01 16.28 19.08
C GLY A 45 -6.66 17.00 19.00
N ASP A 46 -5.57 16.29 19.25
CA ASP A 46 -4.21 16.81 19.15
C ASP A 46 -3.56 16.47 17.79
N GLU A 47 -2.63 17.29 17.35
CA GLU A 47 -1.82 17.06 16.16
C GLU A 47 -0.35 16.86 16.53
N THR A 48 0.24 15.77 16.11
CA THR A 48 1.63 15.41 16.34
C THR A 48 2.36 15.18 15.02
N PRO A 49 3.58 15.68 14.80
CA PRO A 49 4.38 15.29 13.62
C PRO A 49 4.53 13.78 13.52
N LEU A 50 4.42 13.23 12.31
CA LEU A 50 4.49 11.77 12.07
C LEU A 50 5.74 11.14 12.69
N ARG A 51 6.89 11.83 12.66
CA ARG A 51 8.15 11.37 13.25
C ARG A 51 8.01 11.12 14.76
N VAL A 52 7.43 12.07 15.48
CA VAL A 52 7.22 11.98 16.93
C VAL A 52 6.23 10.86 17.23
N PHE A 53 5.10 10.83 16.52
CA PHE A 53 4.10 9.79 16.67
C PHE A 53 4.70 8.39 16.49
N LEU A 54 5.46 8.14 15.41
CA LEU A 54 6.06 6.83 15.17
C LEU A 54 7.06 6.44 16.26
N ALA A 55 7.86 7.40 16.78
CA ALA A 55 8.78 7.15 17.87
C ALA A 55 8.04 6.76 19.16
N GLU A 56 6.96 7.46 19.52
CA GLU A 56 6.11 7.16 20.67
C GLU A 56 5.46 5.77 20.50
N GLN A 57 4.84 5.50 19.34
CA GLN A 57 4.25 4.19 19.10
C GLN A 57 5.30 3.05 19.15
N ARG A 58 6.56 3.33 18.81
CA ARG A 58 7.64 2.33 18.96
C ARG A 58 7.91 1.98 20.42
N VAL A 59 7.87 2.98 21.31
CA VAL A 59 7.97 2.77 22.77
C VAL A 59 6.77 1.99 23.28
N ASP A 60 5.57 2.27 22.74
CA ASP A 60 4.31 1.58 23.08
C ASP A 60 4.19 0.19 22.44
N GLY A 61 5.25 -0.31 21.79
CA GLY A 61 5.29 -1.67 21.29
C GLY A 61 4.82 -1.82 19.83
N LEU A 62 4.95 -0.80 18.99
CA LEU A 62 4.73 -0.91 17.55
C LEU A 62 5.70 -1.93 16.94
N THR A 63 5.14 -2.97 16.31
CA THR A 63 5.88 -4.09 15.73
C THR A 63 5.81 -4.15 14.21
N GLY A 64 4.82 -3.51 13.60
CA GLY A 64 4.64 -3.51 12.15
C GLY A 64 3.53 -2.58 11.68
N LEU A 65 3.57 -2.26 10.38
CA LEU A 65 2.56 -1.47 9.67
C LEU A 65 2.00 -2.30 8.53
N ARG A 66 0.68 -2.45 8.44
CA ARG A 66 -0.01 -3.19 7.37
C ARG A 66 -0.70 -2.23 6.42
N LEU A 67 -0.52 -2.43 5.13
CA LEU A 67 -1.22 -1.71 4.07
C LEU A 67 -2.59 -2.32 3.84
N SER A 68 -3.60 -1.48 3.67
CA SER A 68 -4.91 -1.84 3.13
C SER A 68 -5.28 -0.86 2.01
N LEU A 69 -5.75 -1.40 0.87
CA LEU A 69 -6.23 -0.64 -0.28
C LEU A 69 -7.67 -1.06 -0.60
N PRO A 70 -8.63 -0.69 0.25
CA PRO A 70 -10.02 -1.10 0.09
C PRO A 70 -10.69 -0.40 -1.10
N SER A 71 -11.73 -1.04 -1.60
CA SER A 71 -12.69 -0.41 -2.52
C SER A 71 -14.09 -0.90 -2.18
N ALA A 72 -15.12 -0.29 -2.78
CA ALA A 72 -16.50 -0.71 -2.57
C ALA A 72 -16.67 -2.21 -2.89
N GLY A 73 -17.15 -2.99 -1.92
CA GLY A 73 -17.33 -4.44 -2.04
C GLY A 73 -16.06 -5.29 -1.91
N ASP A 74 -14.88 -4.68 -1.73
CA ASP A 74 -13.62 -5.40 -1.50
C ASP A 74 -12.80 -4.72 -0.39
N PRO A 75 -12.98 -5.13 0.89
CA PRO A 75 -12.36 -4.47 2.04
C PRO A 75 -10.85 -4.68 2.16
N LEU A 76 -10.28 -5.56 1.40
CA LEU A 76 -8.85 -5.88 1.26
C LEU A 76 -7.96 -5.51 2.45
N GLY A 77 -7.90 -6.40 3.44
CA GLY A 77 -7.07 -6.22 4.64
C GLY A 77 -7.70 -5.41 5.76
N LEU A 78 -8.95 -4.95 5.64
CA LEU A 78 -9.68 -4.31 6.72
C LEU A 78 -10.50 -5.33 7.53
N THR A 79 -10.40 -5.25 8.86
CA THR A 79 -11.08 -6.16 9.79
C THR A 79 -11.96 -5.42 10.81
N GLY A 80 -12.26 -4.12 10.57
CA GLY A 80 -13.10 -3.30 11.45
C GLY A 80 -12.28 -2.46 12.44
N PRO A 81 -12.87 -1.71 13.38
CA PRO A 81 -14.32 -1.51 13.56
C PRO A 81 -14.98 -0.72 12.43
N PRO A 82 -16.33 -0.66 12.37
CA PRO A 82 -17.03 -0.02 11.24
C PRO A 82 -16.60 1.42 10.93
N PRO A 83 -16.39 2.32 11.92
CA PRO A 83 -15.94 3.68 11.62
C PRO A 83 -14.60 3.73 10.86
N PHE A 84 -13.62 2.90 11.26
CA PHE A 84 -12.34 2.80 10.57
C PHE A 84 -12.51 2.22 9.16
N THR A 85 -13.31 1.15 9.02
CA THR A 85 -13.56 0.53 7.72
C THR A 85 -14.22 1.50 6.74
N MET A 86 -15.22 2.28 7.18
CA MET A 86 -15.89 3.29 6.36
C MET A 86 -14.90 4.38 5.91
N ALA A 87 -14.15 4.96 6.84
CA ALA A 87 -13.16 5.99 6.55
C ALA A 87 -12.08 5.50 5.58
N ALA A 88 -11.63 4.25 5.73
CA ALA A 88 -10.64 3.64 4.85
C ALA A 88 -11.18 3.38 3.43
N VAL A 89 -12.44 2.95 3.30
CA VAL A 89 -13.09 2.77 1.99
C VAL A 89 -13.27 4.12 1.29
N ASP A 90 -13.67 5.16 2.02
CA ASP A 90 -13.84 6.52 1.48
C ASP A 90 -12.49 7.11 1.02
N ALA A 91 -11.41 6.86 1.76
CA ALA A 91 -10.07 7.29 1.39
C ALA A 91 -9.42 6.42 0.29
N GLY A 92 -9.88 5.17 0.11
CA GLY A 92 -9.29 4.19 -0.80
C GLY A 92 -7.97 3.59 -0.32
N GLU A 93 -7.46 4.02 0.83
CA GLU A 93 -6.20 3.55 1.43
C GLU A 93 -6.20 3.72 2.95
N ALA A 94 -5.48 2.85 3.63
CA ALA A 94 -5.27 2.92 5.08
C ALA A 94 -4.00 2.18 5.50
N VAL A 95 -3.49 2.53 6.69
CA VAL A 95 -2.45 1.79 7.38
C VAL A 95 -2.99 1.28 8.71
N THR A 96 -2.72 0.01 9.02
CA THR A 96 -2.95 -0.53 10.36
C THR A 96 -1.61 -0.69 11.07
N ALA A 97 -1.39 0.11 12.10
CA ALA A 97 -0.25 0.00 13.01
C ALA A 97 -0.53 -1.12 14.03
N VAL A 98 0.34 -2.13 14.07
CA VAL A 98 0.23 -3.30 14.94
C VAL A 98 1.09 -3.08 16.18
N LEU A 99 0.45 -2.90 17.34
CA LEU A 99 1.10 -2.75 18.63
C LEU A 99 0.96 -4.00 19.47
N SER A 100 1.65 -4.05 20.61
CA SER A 100 1.49 -5.11 21.60
C SER A 100 0.09 -5.05 22.22
N GLY A 101 -0.81 -5.95 21.78
CA GLY A 101 -2.17 -6.08 22.33
C GLY A 101 -3.24 -5.19 21.72
N ARG A 102 -2.92 -4.27 20.81
CA ARG A 102 -3.90 -3.41 20.12
C ARG A 102 -3.44 -3.06 18.70
N CYS A 103 -4.36 -2.53 17.90
CA CYS A 103 -4.03 -1.95 16.60
C CYS A 103 -4.61 -0.53 16.50
N LEU A 104 -3.91 0.33 15.76
CA LEU A 104 -4.39 1.66 15.38
C LEU A 104 -4.51 1.74 13.86
N GLY A 105 -5.61 2.30 13.39
CA GLY A 105 -5.81 2.64 11.99
C GLY A 105 -5.34 4.07 11.73
N LEU A 106 -4.66 4.28 10.61
CA LEU A 106 -4.24 5.60 10.14
C LEU A 106 -4.84 5.84 8.76
N ILE A 107 -5.67 6.85 8.64
CA ILE A 107 -6.34 7.24 7.39
C ILE A 107 -5.70 8.52 6.87
N PRO A 108 -5.11 8.54 5.66
CA PRO A 108 -4.50 9.74 5.10
C PRO A 108 -5.56 10.66 4.48
N SER A 109 -5.33 11.94 4.59
CA SER A 109 -6.02 12.98 3.85
C SER A 109 -5.04 14.09 3.47
N ILE A 110 -5.33 14.83 2.39
CA ILE A 110 -4.52 15.98 2.01
C ILE A 110 -4.75 17.10 3.02
N ASP A 111 -3.67 17.59 3.63
CA ASP A 111 -3.70 18.76 4.52
C ASP A 111 -3.28 20.00 3.74
N ARG A 112 -4.19 20.94 3.59
CA ARG A 112 -3.94 22.23 2.94
C ARG A 112 -4.22 23.35 3.91
N ARG A 113 -3.18 24.15 4.21
CA ARG A 113 -3.28 25.30 5.12
C ARG A 113 -2.81 26.57 4.39
N GLY A 114 -3.77 27.41 4.00
CA GLY A 114 -3.47 28.59 3.19
C GLY A 114 -3.03 28.22 1.76
N SER A 115 -2.30 29.14 1.12
CA SER A 115 -1.94 29.04 -0.31
C SER A 115 -0.64 28.26 -0.59
N SER A 116 0.22 28.07 0.39
CA SER A 116 1.58 27.53 0.21
C SER A 116 1.90 26.25 0.98
N TYR A 117 1.03 25.83 1.90
CA TYR A 117 1.23 24.59 2.64
C TYR A 117 0.39 23.46 2.04
N SER A 118 1.05 22.37 1.69
CA SER A 118 0.41 21.11 1.31
C SER A 118 1.18 19.96 1.95
N GLY A 119 0.49 19.10 2.68
CA GLY A 119 1.03 17.94 3.38
C GLY A 119 -0.01 16.85 3.52
N ILE A 120 0.26 15.88 4.37
CA ILE A 120 -0.65 14.78 4.68
C ILE A 120 -1.02 14.82 6.16
N ARG A 121 -2.32 14.69 6.41
CA ARG A 121 -2.90 14.49 7.74
C ARG A 121 -3.35 13.04 7.86
N TRP A 122 -2.85 12.35 8.86
CA TRP A 122 -3.28 11.01 9.23
C TRP A 122 -4.27 11.10 10.39
N THR A 123 -5.48 10.60 10.19
CA THR A 123 -6.44 10.47 11.30
C THR A 123 -6.23 9.10 11.97
N ALA A 124 -5.86 9.14 13.25
CA ALA A 124 -5.70 7.92 14.05
C ALA A 124 -7.07 7.46 14.57
N MET A 125 -7.35 6.16 14.46
CA MET A 125 -8.59 5.53 14.88
C MET A 125 -8.31 4.16 15.47
N ASP A 126 -9.22 3.62 16.27
CA ASP A 126 -9.14 2.23 16.72
C ASP A 126 -9.26 1.28 15.53
N ALA A 127 -8.41 0.24 15.51
CA ALA A 127 -8.45 -0.82 14.51
C ALA A 127 -8.49 -2.21 15.18
N SER A 128 -9.03 -3.19 14.45
CA SER A 128 -9.11 -4.56 14.95
C SER A 128 -7.73 -5.22 15.01
N ALA A 129 -7.47 -5.97 16.06
CA ALA A 129 -6.30 -6.83 16.19
C ALA A 129 -6.43 -8.16 15.43
N ILE A 130 -7.60 -8.46 14.86
CA ILE A 130 -7.83 -9.67 14.08
C ILE A 130 -6.94 -9.61 12.81
N PRO A 131 -6.14 -10.66 12.53
CA PRO A 131 -5.36 -10.71 11.29
C PRO A 131 -6.28 -10.62 10.07
N PRO A 132 -5.95 -9.78 9.08
CA PRO A 132 -6.73 -9.70 7.85
C PRO A 132 -6.57 -10.98 7.00
N ASP A 133 -7.64 -11.35 6.31
CA ASP A 133 -7.59 -12.35 5.23
C ASP A 133 -7.05 -11.69 3.96
N VAL A 134 -5.74 -11.73 3.78
CA VAL A 134 -5.04 -11.24 2.58
C VAL A 134 -4.23 -12.37 1.97
N PRO A 135 -4.16 -12.47 0.62
CA PRO A 135 -3.37 -13.51 -0.02
C PRO A 135 -1.89 -13.34 0.31
N SER A 136 -1.18 -14.45 0.41
CA SER A 136 0.28 -14.44 0.45
C SER A 136 0.86 -13.80 -0.82
N LEU A 137 2.12 -13.35 -0.76
CA LEU A 137 2.80 -12.78 -1.92
C LEU A 137 2.80 -13.73 -3.13
N ALA A 138 2.90 -15.05 -2.89
CA ALA A 138 2.91 -16.06 -3.95
C ALA A 138 1.54 -16.21 -4.63
N GLU A 139 0.48 -16.27 -3.85
CA GLU A 139 -0.89 -16.35 -4.35
C GLU A 139 -1.29 -15.08 -5.09
N ALA A 140 -0.94 -13.92 -4.55
CA ALA A 140 -1.23 -12.63 -5.16
C ALA A 140 -0.49 -12.45 -6.51
N GLU A 141 0.77 -12.86 -6.63
CA GLU A 141 1.54 -12.82 -7.88
C GLU A 141 0.94 -13.78 -8.92
N HIS A 142 0.51 -14.97 -8.50
CA HIS A 142 -0.17 -15.92 -9.39
C HIS A 142 -1.49 -15.34 -9.91
N ALA A 143 -2.34 -14.82 -9.01
CA ALA A 143 -3.61 -14.19 -9.37
C ALA A 143 -3.42 -13.00 -10.31
N LEU A 144 -2.40 -12.15 -10.07
CA LEU A 144 -2.03 -11.04 -10.95
C LEU A 144 -1.66 -11.53 -12.36
N THR A 145 -0.85 -12.59 -12.45
CA THR A 145 -0.45 -13.17 -13.74
C THR A 145 -1.66 -13.69 -14.51
N MET A 146 -2.60 -14.35 -13.85
CA MET A 146 -3.83 -14.83 -14.47
C MET A 146 -4.73 -13.67 -14.94
N ALA A 147 -4.91 -12.64 -14.11
CA ALA A 147 -5.70 -11.46 -14.46
C ALA A 147 -5.10 -10.69 -15.65
N MET A 148 -3.76 -10.58 -15.73
CA MET A 148 -3.08 -9.97 -16.87
C MET A 148 -3.35 -10.73 -18.18
N ARG A 149 -3.29 -12.07 -18.16
CA ARG A 149 -3.60 -12.91 -19.33
C ARG A 149 -5.05 -12.73 -19.77
N SER A 150 -5.99 -12.82 -18.83
CA SER A 150 -7.41 -12.61 -19.11
C SER A 150 -7.70 -11.23 -19.68
N ALA A 151 -7.10 -10.18 -19.12
CA ALA A 151 -7.24 -8.82 -19.64
C ALA A 151 -6.64 -8.69 -21.04
N THR A 152 -5.49 -9.30 -21.34
CA THR A 152 -4.87 -9.30 -22.65
C THR A 152 -5.77 -9.98 -23.67
N ASP A 153 -6.30 -11.17 -23.36
CA ASP A 153 -7.20 -11.91 -24.24
C ASP A 153 -8.47 -11.11 -24.54
N ALA A 154 -9.08 -10.49 -23.51
CA ALA A 154 -10.26 -9.66 -23.66
C ALA A 154 -9.99 -8.39 -24.52
N LEU A 155 -8.81 -7.80 -24.41
CA LEU A 155 -8.41 -6.63 -25.21
C LEU A 155 -8.11 -6.99 -26.66
N LEU A 156 -7.56 -8.16 -26.95
CA LEU A 156 -7.28 -8.64 -28.31
C LEU A 156 -8.54 -9.01 -29.10
N THR A 157 -9.64 -9.36 -28.43
CA THR A 157 -10.91 -9.70 -29.08
C THR A 157 -11.69 -8.48 -29.59
N VAL A 158 -11.22 -7.28 -29.28
CA VAL A 158 -11.94 -6.05 -29.59
C VAL A 158 -11.06 -5.11 -30.43
N ASP A 159 -11.44 -4.87 -31.69
CA ASP A 159 -10.82 -3.86 -32.54
C ASP A 159 -10.91 -2.48 -31.89
N GLY A 160 -9.80 -1.88 -31.55
CA GLY A 160 -9.72 -0.56 -30.93
C GLY A 160 -8.51 0.22 -31.44
N PRO A 161 -8.52 1.56 -31.36
CA PRO A 161 -7.40 2.37 -31.78
C PRO A 161 -6.14 1.99 -31.01
N ASP A 162 -5.00 2.00 -31.72
CA ASP A 162 -3.68 1.75 -31.15
C ASP A 162 -3.42 2.69 -29.97
N ILE A 163 -3.32 2.13 -28.79
CA ILE A 163 -2.97 2.87 -27.58
C ILE A 163 -1.45 3.03 -27.64
N GLY A 164 -0.98 4.12 -28.24
CA GLY A 164 0.43 4.45 -28.28
C GLY A 164 1.10 4.19 -26.92
N GLN A 165 2.34 3.70 -26.94
CA GLN A 165 3.08 3.30 -25.74
C GLN A 165 3.03 4.43 -24.69
N PRO A 166 2.42 4.22 -23.52
CA PRO A 166 2.43 5.22 -22.47
C PRO A 166 3.88 5.44 -22.03
N SER A 167 4.30 6.69 -22.02
CA SER A 167 5.55 7.06 -21.35
C SER A 167 5.36 6.80 -19.85
N ILE A 168 5.80 5.65 -19.39
CA ILE A 168 5.75 5.28 -17.98
C ILE A 168 6.86 6.08 -17.32
N ALA A 169 6.51 7.21 -16.70
CA ALA A 169 7.41 7.87 -15.78
C ALA A 169 7.81 6.83 -14.72
N HIS A 170 9.11 6.70 -14.49
CA HIS A 170 9.61 5.84 -13.43
C HIS A 170 9.18 6.48 -12.11
N ALA A 171 7.98 6.09 -11.63
CA ALA A 171 7.62 6.38 -10.27
C ALA A 171 8.66 5.66 -9.39
N ASP A 172 9.29 6.40 -8.49
CA ASP A 172 10.24 5.88 -7.48
C ASP A 172 9.46 5.09 -6.40
N ASP A 173 8.60 4.20 -6.87
CA ASP A 173 7.66 3.35 -6.11
C ASP A 173 8.35 2.07 -5.61
N GLY A 174 9.67 2.12 -5.49
CA GLY A 174 10.46 1.03 -4.96
C GLY A 174 10.14 0.79 -3.48
N LEU A 175 9.98 -0.49 -3.11
CA LEU A 175 9.98 -0.87 -1.70
C LEU A 175 11.29 -0.45 -1.04
N ALA A 176 11.24 -0.14 0.26
CA ALA A 176 12.41 0.19 1.06
C ALA A 176 13.37 -1.01 1.18
N PRO A 177 14.62 -0.79 1.62
CA PRO A 177 15.58 -1.88 1.90
C PRO A 177 15.01 -2.91 2.88
N GLY A 178 15.45 -4.17 2.74
CA GLY A 178 15.07 -5.27 3.62
C GLY A 178 13.86 -6.10 3.14
N TYR A 179 13.18 -5.67 2.11
CA TYR A 179 12.12 -6.48 1.48
C TYR A 179 12.69 -7.61 0.61
N PRO A 180 12.00 -8.76 0.52
CA PRO A 180 12.41 -9.83 -0.40
C PRO A 180 12.46 -9.36 -1.86
N ALA A 181 13.41 -9.85 -2.66
CA ALA A 181 13.54 -9.49 -4.07
C ALA A 181 12.25 -9.76 -4.89
N ARG A 182 11.48 -10.79 -4.48
CA ARG A 182 10.17 -11.09 -5.08
C ARG A 182 9.17 -9.96 -4.84
N ALA A 183 9.13 -9.40 -3.61
CA ALA A 183 8.25 -8.30 -3.27
C ALA A 183 8.58 -7.04 -4.10
N HIS A 184 9.87 -6.72 -4.28
CA HIS A 184 10.30 -5.61 -5.15
C HIS A 184 9.80 -5.77 -6.60
N ARG A 185 9.91 -6.98 -7.18
CA ARG A 185 9.43 -7.23 -8.54
C ARG A 185 7.91 -7.06 -8.65
N VAL A 186 7.16 -7.61 -7.69
CA VAL A 186 5.69 -7.51 -7.67
C VAL A 186 5.27 -6.06 -7.46
N ALA A 187 5.87 -5.32 -6.53
CA ALA A 187 5.57 -3.91 -6.31
C ALA A 187 5.82 -3.06 -7.56
N ALA A 188 6.97 -3.24 -8.22
CA ALA A 188 7.29 -2.52 -9.46
C ALA A 188 6.30 -2.85 -10.60
N LEU A 189 5.88 -4.11 -10.73
CA LEU A 189 4.88 -4.51 -11.72
C LEU A 189 3.52 -3.88 -11.42
N THR A 190 3.06 -3.93 -10.17
CA THR A 190 1.77 -3.36 -9.77
C THR A 190 1.73 -1.84 -9.93
N ALA A 191 2.84 -1.13 -9.69
CA ALA A 191 2.94 0.31 -9.91
C ALA A 191 2.73 0.66 -11.39
N ARG A 192 3.40 -0.07 -12.29
CA ARG A 192 3.26 0.13 -13.75
C ARG A 192 1.84 -0.15 -14.23
N LEU A 193 1.24 -1.26 -13.78
CA LEU A 193 -0.12 -1.63 -14.16
C LEU A 193 -1.15 -0.62 -13.63
N ALA A 194 -1.01 -0.14 -12.40
CA ALA A 194 -1.89 0.89 -11.85
C ALA A 194 -1.84 2.19 -12.67
N SER A 195 -0.65 2.62 -13.12
CA SER A 195 -0.52 3.79 -14.00
C SER A 195 -1.20 3.58 -15.35
N VAL A 196 -1.10 2.38 -15.94
CA VAL A 196 -1.78 2.04 -17.20
C VAL A 196 -3.30 2.02 -17.01
N LEU A 197 -3.81 1.41 -15.93
CA LEU A 197 -5.23 1.34 -15.62
C LEU A 197 -5.84 2.73 -15.44
N ARG A 198 -5.17 3.62 -14.72
CA ARG A 198 -5.60 5.01 -14.55
C ARG A 198 -5.69 5.76 -15.88
N LEU A 199 -4.67 5.64 -16.74
CA LEU A 199 -4.69 6.24 -18.07
C LEU A 199 -5.82 5.69 -18.95
N ALA A 200 -6.18 4.42 -18.79
CA ALA A 200 -7.30 3.81 -19.50
C ALA A 200 -8.65 4.36 -19.01
N ASP A 201 -8.79 4.60 -17.70
CA ASP A 201 -10.00 5.18 -17.11
C ASP A 201 -10.20 6.64 -17.52
N GLU A 202 -9.13 7.46 -17.50
CA GLU A 202 -9.16 8.88 -17.91
C GLU A 202 -9.57 9.09 -19.39
N ARG A 203 -9.29 8.12 -20.26
CA ARG A 203 -9.54 8.22 -21.72
C ARG A 203 -10.95 7.84 -22.14
N GLY A 204 -11.82 7.42 -21.24
CA GLY A 204 -13.26 7.15 -21.45
C GLY A 204 -13.54 6.30 -22.70
N LEU A 205 -13.80 5.03 -22.54
CA LEU A 205 -14.10 4.13 -23.67
C LEU A 205 -15.58 4.19 -24.07
N THR A 206 -15.88 4.18 -25.37
CA THR A 206 -17.26 4.28 -25.91
C THR A 206 -18.14 3.03 -25.70
N SER A 207 -19.44 3.23 -25.67
CA SER A 207 -20.47 2.49 -24.93
C SER A 207 -20.80 1.02 -25.28
N GLY A 208 -20.38 0.45 -26.37
CA GLY A 208 -20.80 -0.92 -26.78
C GLY A 208 -19.78 -2.04 -26.48
N GLN A 209 -18.51 -1.70 -26.47
CA GLN A 209 -17.38 -2.61 -26.16
C GLN A 209 -16.99 -2.55 -24.69
N ILE A 210 -17.66 -1.70 -23.92
CA ILE A 210 -17.35 -1.29 -22.53
C ILE A 210 -17.59 -2.43 -21.54
N ALA A 211 -18.57 -3.27 -21.74
CA ALA A 211 -18.94 -4.26 -20.72
C ALA A 211 -17.85 -5.32 -20.48
N VAL A 212 -17.40 -5.99 -21.54
CA VAL A 212 -16.37 -7.06 -21.43
C VAL A 212 -15.00 -6.46 -21.07
N ARG A 213 -14.61 -5.37 -21.70
CA ARG A 213 -13.40 -4.63 -21.33
C ARG A 213 -13.44 -4.12 -19.90
N GLY A 214 -14.57 -3.52 -19.50
CA GLY A 214 -14.75 -2.97 -18.17
C GLY A 214 -14.67 -4.04 -17.07
N GLU A 215 -15.16 -5.25 -17.32
CA GLU A 215 -15.04 -6.36 -16.37
C GLU A 215 -13.59 -6.83 -16.26
N ALA A 216 -12.93 -7.10 -17.39
CA ALA A 216 -11.53 -7.54 -17.41
C ALA A 216 -10.58 -6.51 -16.77
N LEU A 217 -10.79 -5.20 -16.99
CA LEU A 217 -10.00 -4.14 -16.38
C LEU A 217 -10.27 -4.01 -14.88
N ARG A 218 -11.53 -4.19 -14.43
CA ARG A 218 -11.87 -4.22 -12.99
C ARG A 218 -11.24 -5.41 -12.27
N ASP A 219 -11.21 -6.59 -12.91
CA ASP A 219 -10.57 -7.77 -12.34
C ASP A 219 -9.05 -7.61 -12.28
N LEU A 220 -8.46 -7.00 -13.30
CA LEU A 220 -7.05 -6.65 -13.30
C LEU A 220 -6.73 -5.61 -12.19
N ASP A 221 -7.54 -4.57 -12.04
CA ASP A 221 -7.37 -3.59 -10.96
C ASP A 221 -7.43 -4.24 -9.58
N ARG A 222 -8.42 -5.13 -9.36
CA ARG A 222 -8.53 -5.90 -8.12
C ARG A 222 -7.27 -6.73 -7.85
N ALA A 223 -6.76 -7.41 -8.88
CA ALA A 223 -5.54 -8.23 -8.75
C ALA A 223 -4.29 -7.34 -8.49
N VAL A 224 -4.19 -6.18 -9.14
CA VAL A 224 -3.12 -5.20 -8.91
C VAL A 224 -3.14 -4.69 -7.46
N ARG A 225 -4.30 -4.30 -6.94
CA ARG A 225 -4.43 -3.83 -5.55
C ARG A 225 -4.03 -4.92 -4.55
N ARG A 226 -4.52 -6.16 -4.75
CA ARG A 226 -4.18 -7.32 -3.89
C ARG A 226 -2.69 -7.65 -3.92
N ALA A 227 -2.08 -7.65 -5.09
CA ALA A 227 -0.66 -7.92 -5.23
C ALA A 227 0.22 -6.79 -4.64
N ARG A 228 -0.22 -5.52 -4.75
CA ARG A 228 0.45 -4.39 -4.09
C ARG A 228 0.40 -4.53 -2.57
N VAL A 229 -0.77 -4.84 -2.00
CA VAL A 229 -0.92 -5.07 -0.55
C VAL A 229 -0.02 -6.21 -0.07
N ALA A 230 -0.03 -7.36 -0.77
CA ALA A 230 0.81 -8.50 -0.43
C ALA A 230 2.31 -8.16 -0.48
N ALA A 231 2.75 -7.42 -1.51
CA ALA A 231 4.15 -7.01 -1.64
C ALA A 231 4.62 -6.10 -0.49
N HIS A 232 3.79 -5.12 -0.09
CA HIS A 232 4.11 -4.17 0.99
C HIS A 232 4.04 -4.82 2.38
N ASN A 233 3.22 -5.85 2.56
CA ASN A 233 3.09 -6.56 3.83
C ASN A 233 4.12 -7.72 3.99
N ALA A 234 4.83 -8.10 2.92
CA ALA A 234 5.71 -9.27 2.89
C ALA A 234 6.85 -9.27 3.94
N ILE A 235 7.34 -8.09 4.35
CA ILE A 235 8.41 -7.99 5.36
C ILE A 235 7.90 -8.41 6.75
N ILE A 236 6.63 -8.19 7.06
CA ILE A 236 6.03 -8.61 8.34
C ILE A 236 5.78 -10.11 8.31
N GLU A 237 5.27 -10.65 7.22
CA GLU A 237 4.98 -12.07 7.07
C GLU A 237 6.25 -12.91 7.23
N SER A 238 7.38 -12.47 6.66
CA SER A 238 8.66 -13.17 6.81
C SER A 238 9.19 -13.19 8.25
N ARG A 239 8.78 -12.24 9.09
CA ARG A 239 9.14 -12.18 10.52
C ARG A 239 8.22 -13.02 11.42
N GLN A 240 6.99 -13.26 10.99
CA GLN A 240 5.98 -14.03 11.71
C GLN A 240 5.98 -15.52 11.34
N ALA A 241 6.66 -15.91 10.25
CA ALA A 241 6.78 -17.30 9.87
C ALA A 241 7.52 -18.12 10.96
N PRO A 242 6.94 -19.21 11.49
CA PRO A 242 7.59 -20.05 12.47
C PRO A 242 8.76 -20.79 11.79
N GLY A 243 10.00 -20.28 11.92
CA GLY A 243 11.17 -20.91 11.31
C GLY A 243 12.44 -20.07 11.30
N GLY A 244 12.40 -18.82 11.74
CA GLY A 244 13.59 -17.97 11.86
C GLY A 244 14.40 -18.20 13.14
N LEU A 245 14.72 -19.45 13.51
CA LEU A 245 15.73 -19.74 14.53
C LEU A 245 17.10 -19.27 13.99
N ARG A 246 17.50 -18.06 14.37
CA ARG A 246 18.88 -17.63 14.25
C ARG A 246 19.73 -18.57 15.13
N THR A 247 20.40 -19.49 14.49
CA THR A 247 21.47 -20.29 15.14
C THR A 247 22.50 -19.30 15.67
N PRO A 248 22.78 -19.25 16.97
CA PRO A 248 23.87 -18.42 17.50
C PRO A 248 25.20 -18.89 16.92
N PRO A 249 26.14 -17.99 16.58
CA PRO A 249 27.47 -18.39 16.15
C PRO A 249 28.14 -19.18 17.27
N GLY A 250 28.57 -20.39 16.94
CA GLY A 250 29.30 -21.26 17.85
C GLY A 250 30.59 -20.59 18.33
N PRO A 251 31.10 -20.95 19.53
CA PRO A 251 32.35 -20.41 20.08
C PRO A 251 33.50 -20.76 19.16
N ARG A 252 34.27 -19.73 18.78
CA ARG A 252 35.56 -19.90 18.08
C ARG A 252 36.57 -20.48 19.08
N SER A 253 37.06 -21.67 18.81
CA SER A 253 38.23 -22.27 19.47
C SER A 253 39.50 -21.61 18.96
#